data_e7098f76e68412600ee57bc9093c5e3c
#
_entry.id   e7098f76e68412600ee57bc9093c5e3c
#
_cell.length_a   1.000
_cell.length_b   1.000
_cell.length_c   1.000
_cell.angle_alpha   90.00
_cell.angle_beta   90.00
_cell.angle_gamma   90.00
#
_symmetry.space_group_name_H-M   'P 1'
#
loop_
_entity.id
_entity.type
_entity.pdbx_description
1 polymer ?
#
loop_
_entity_poly.entity_id
_entity_poly.type
_entity_poly.pdbx_seq_one_letter_code
_entity_poly.pdbx_strand_id
1 'polypeptide(L)'
;MVFAAAGSTGLGILQAARDGGILAIGVDSNQNHLHPGTMLTWMVKRVDLAVVQAFNGVKPGITSLGLKEGGVDYALDQHNERLLTPAMRLAVDAAKAVIVAGRLKVIDYTVGNACQ
;
A
#
# COMPACT_ATOMS: atom_id res chain seq x y z
N MET A 1 0.04 -10.68 -12.68
CA MET A 1 -0.08 -9.49 -11.82
C MET A 1 1.31 -8.90 -11.59
N VAL A 2 1.42 -7.57 -11.56
CA VAL A 2 2.67 -6.86 -11.27
C VAL A 2 2.48 -5.94 -10.05
N PHE A 3 3.53 -5.85 -9.19
CA PHE A 3 3.60 -4.88 -8.09
C PHE A 3 4.71 -3.89 -8.40
N ALA A 4 4.34 -2.61 -8.59
CA ALA A 4 5.22 -1.58 -9.13
C ALA A 4 5.71 -0.62 -8.02
N ALA A 5 6.71 -1.04 -7.25
CA ALA A 5 7.38 -0.19 -6.27
C ALA A 5 8.58 0.54 -6.90
N ALA A 6 8.33 1.48 -7.83
CA ALA A 6 9.35 2.05 -8.71
C ALA A 6 9.25 3.57 -8.90
N GLY A 7 8.66 4.29 -7.94
CA GLY A 7 8.47 5.75 -8.05
C GLY A 7 7.77 6.14 -9.34
N SER A 8 8.21 7.21 -10.00
CA SER A 8 7.59 7.69 -11.24
C SER A 8 7.70 6.70 -12.42
N THR A 9 8.71 5.84 -12.44
CA THR A 9 8.85 4.76 -13.44
C THR A 9 7.68 3.76 -13.34
N GLY A 10 7.06 3.66 -12.16
CA GLY A 10 5.87 2.85 -11.91
C GLY A 10 4.74 3.15 -12.90
N LEU A 11 4.54 4.40 -13.31
CA LEU A 11 3.48 4.77 -14.25
C LEU A 11 3.62 4.02 -15.59
N GLY A 12 4.83 3.87 -16.11
CA GLY A 12 5.09 3.10 -17.32
C GLY A 12 4.81 1.60 -17.15
N ILE A 13 5.13 1.04 -15.97
CA ILE A 13 4.83 -0.36 -15.62
C ILE A 13 3.31 -0.58 -15.57
N LEU A 14 2.56 0.35 -14.97
CA LEU A 14 1.10 0.26 -14.88
C LEU A 14 0.42 0.38 -16.25
N GLN A 15 0.96 1.25 -17.13
CA GLN A 15 0.50 1.34 -18.52
C GLN A 15 0.74 0.02 -19.26
N ALA A 16 1.94 -0.56 -19.15
CA ALA A 16 2.27 -1.84 -19.76
C ALA A 16 1.39 -2.99 -19.22
N ALA A 17 1.07 -2.97 -17.93
CA ALA A 17 0.14 -3.93 -17.31
C ALA A 17 -1.26 -3.84 -17.92
N ARG A 18 -1.78 -2.61 -18.10
CA ARG A 18 -3.05 -2.36 -18.78
C ARG A 18 -3.03 -2.90 -20.20
N ASP A 19 -1.99 -2.57 -20.96
CA ASP A 19 -1.87 -2.96 -22.36
C ASP A 19 -1.73 -4.48 -22.52
N GLY A 20 -1.09 -5.13 -21.54
CA GLY A 20 -0.95 -6.59 -21.45
C GLY A 20 -2.13 -7.32 -20.81
N GLY A 21 -3.18 -6.61 -20.36
CA GLY A 21 -4.36 -7.21 -19.74
C GLY A 21 -4.07 -7.92 -18.41
N ILE A 22 -3.07 -7.48 -17.65
CA ILE A 22 -2.69 -8.04 -16.36
C ILE A 22 -2.98 -7.05 -15.22
N LEU A 23 -3.35 -7.59 -14.05
CA LEU A 23 -3.61 -6.77 -12.87
C LEU A 23 -2.32 -6.17 -12.32
N ALA A 24 -2.44 -4.95 -11.77
CA ALA A 24 -1.33 -4.23 -11.17
C ALA A 24 -1.66 -3.73 -9.76
N ILE A 25 -0.62 -3.61 -8.95
CA ILE A 25 -0.64 -2.95 -7.64
C ILE A 25 0.36 -1.80 -7.68
N GLY A 26 -0.08 -0.61 -7.32
CA GLY A 26 0.76 0.57 -7.22
C GLY A 26 1.20 0.88 -5.79
N VAL A 27 1.96 1.97 -5.63
CA VAL A 27 2.47 2.43 -4.33
C VAL A 27 2.28 3.93 -4.15
N ASP A 28 2.43 4.40 -2.92
CA ASP A 28 2.47 5.77 -2.44
C ASP A 28 1.09 6.43 -2.31
N SER A 29 0.41 6.76 -3.40
CA SER A 29 -0.90 7.41 -3.38
C SER A 29 -1.93 6.60 -4.17
N ASN A 30 -3.21 6.73 -3.81
CA ASN A 30 -4.28 6.08 -4.55
C ASN A 30 -4.48 6.74 -5.92
N GLN A 31 -4.19 6.00 -6.97
CA GLN A 31 -4.37 6.40 -8.37
C GLN A 31 -5.17 5.33 -9.16
N ASN A 32 -6.13 4.67 -8.51
CA ASN A 32 -7.00 3.66 -9.13
C ASN A 32 -7.70 4.17 -10.40
N HIS A 33 -7.96 5.48 -10.45
CA HIS A 33 -8.63 6.14 -11.57
C HIS A 33 -7.82 6.16 -12.88
N LEU A 34 -6.48 5.96 -12.83
CA LEU A 34 -5.64 6.00 -14.03
C LEU A 34 -5.92 4.84 -14.98
N HIS A 35 -6.14 3.64 -14.45
CA HIS A 35 -6.38 2.44 -15.24
C HIS A 35 -7.49 1.58 -14.60
N PRO A 36 -8.77 2.03 -14.66
CA PRO A 36 -9.88 1.25 -14.14
C PRO A 36 -9.93 -0.14 -14.77
N GLY A 37 -10.16 -1.17 -13.95
CA GLY A 37 -10.16 -2.57 -14.39
C GLY A 37 -8.77 -3.23 -14.44
N THR A 38 -7.69 -2.47 -14.26
CA THR A 38 -6.31 -2.98 -14.20
C THR A 38 -5.72 -2.84 -12.80
N MET A 39 -6.02 -1.73 -12.13
CA MET A 39 -5.50 -1.46 -10.79
C MET A 39 -6.26 -2.27 -9.75
N LEU A 40 -5.61 -3.34 -9.22
CA LEU A 40 -6.18 -4.15 -8.14
C LEU A 40 -6.26 -3.33 -6.85
N THR A 41 -5.17 -2.66 -6.49
CA THR A 41 -5.09 -1.76 -5.34
C THR A 41 -3.79 -0.94 -5.36
N TRP A 42 -3.60 -0.11 -4.33
CA TRP A 42 -2.38 0.65 -4.07
C TRP A 42 -1.98 0.45 -2.61
N MET A 43 -0.69 0.24 -2.36
CA MET A 43 -0.12 0.42 -1.03
C MET A 43 0.02 1.92 -0.78
N VAL A 44 -0.90 2.46 -0.01
CA VAL A 44 -0.99 3.90 0.23
C VAL A 44 -0.14 4.30 1.43
N LYS A 45 0.69 5.31 1.26
CA LYS A 45 1.36 6.03 2.34
C LYS A 45 0.55 7.27 2.69
N ARG A 46 0.07 7.33 3.91
CA ARG A 46 -0.77 8.43 4.43
C ARG A 46 0.10 9.63 4.82
N VAL A 47 0.70 10.27 3.80
CA VAL A 47 1.50 11.49 3.96
C VAL A 47 0.66 12.63 4.54
N ASP A 48 -0.62 12.68 4.18
CA ASP A 48 -1.61 13.59 4.76
C ASP A 48 -1.66 13.47 6.29
N LEU A 49 -1.73 12.25 6.81
CA LEU A 49 -1.73 11.98 8.25
C LEU A 49 -0.42 12.43 8.90
N ALA A 50 0.72 12.14 8.26
CA ALA A 50 2.03 12.55 8.76
C ALA A 50 2.15 14.07 8.88
N VAL A 51 1.67 14.80 7.87
CA VAL A 51 1.65 16.27 7.88
C VAL A 51 0.76 16.81 9.01
N VAL A 52 -0.46 16.28 9.15
CA VAL A 52 -1.37 16.69 10.23
C VAL A 52 -0.76 16.42 11.61
N GLN A 53 -0.13 15.27 11.80
CA GLN A 53 0.55 14.96 13.05
C GLN A 53 1.69 15.94 13.34
N ALA A 54 2.49 16.31 12.31
CA ALA A 54 3.56 17.28 12.47
C ALA A 54 3.05 18.65 12.95
N PHE A 55 1.94 19.12 12.40
CA PHE A 55 1.29 20.36 12.85
C PHE A 55 0.74 20.27 14.28
N ASN A 56 0.31 19.10 14.72
CA ASN A 56 -0.20 18.86 16.07
C ASN A 56 0.91 18.72 17.13
N GLY A 57 2.17 18.95 16.79
CA GLY A 57 3.27 19.02 17.74
C GLY A 57 3.98 17.69 17.98
N VAL A 58 4.51 17.07 16.93
CA VAL A 58 5.39 15.88 17.06
C VAL A 58 6.68 16.26 17.79
N LYS A 59 7.16 15.38 18.66
CA LYS A 59 8.48 15.55 19.28
C LYS A 59 9.57 15.44 18.19
N PRO A 60 10.65 16.24 18.29
CA PRO A 60 11.81 16.11 17.40
C PRO A 60 12.35 14.68 17.38
N GLY A 61 12.70 14.18 16.19
CA GLY A 61 13.24 12.83 16.03
C GLY A 61 12.67 12.11 14.81
N ILE A 62 12.86 10.79 14.78
CA ILE A 62 12.31 9.91 13.74
C ILE A 62 11.03 9.28 14.28
N THR A 63 9.94 9.44 13.53
CA THR A 63 8.65 8.80 13.84
C THR A 63 8.30 7.83 12.72
N SER A 64 8.00 6.59 13.07
CA SER A 64 7.52 5.58 12.11
C SER A 64 6.00 5.50 12.18
N LEU A 65 5.35 5.61 11.02
CA LEU A 65 3.90 5.51 10.86
C LEU A 65 3.59 4.25 10.06
N GLY A 66 3.36 3.14 10.75
CA GLY A 66 3.02 1.86 10.16
C GLY A 66 1.50 1.62 10.07
N LEU A 67 1.13 0.34 9.93
CA LEU A 67 -0.27 -0.10 9.92
C LEU A 67 -1.01 0.24 11.22
N LYS A 68 -0.32 0.13 12.35
CA LYS A 68 -0.88 0.40 13.69
C LYS A 68 -1.28 1.86 13.84
N GLU A 69 -0.46 2.78 13.32
CA GLU A 69 -0.68 4.23 13.36
C GLU A 69 -1.56 4.71 12.21
N GLY A 70 -1.97 3.82 11.30
CA GLY A 70 -2.73 4.17 10.11
C GLY A 70 -1.92 4.90 9.04
N GLY A 71 -0.58 4.87 9.13
CA GLY A 71 0.32 5.55 8.20
C GLY A 71 0.46 4.85 6.86
N VAL A 72 0.10 3.57 6.78
CA VAL A 72 0.02 2.80 5.54
C VAL A 72 -1.27 1.98 5.51
N ASP A 73 -1.84 1.81 4.32
CA ASP A 73 -3.02 0.97 4.09
C ASP A 73 -3.12 0.59 2.61
N TYR A 74 -4.11 -0.21 2.24
CA TYR A 74 -4.44 -0.47 0.84
C TYR A 74 -5.63 0.37 0.37
N ALA A 75 -5.65 0.73 -0.91
CA ALA A 75 -6.73 1.53 -1.48
C ALA A 75 -7.93 0.68 -1.87
N LEU A 76 -9.13 1.15 -1.51
CA LEU A 76 -10.40 0.60 -1.96
C LEU A 76 -11.36 1.76 -2.27
N ASP A 77 -11.84 1.81 -3.52
CA ASP A 77 -12.79 2.79 -4.00
C ASP A 77 -13.64 2.24 -5.16
N GLN A 78 -14.48 3.09 -5.77
CA GLN A 78 -15.37 2.74 -6.87
C GLN A 78 -14.64 2.21 -8.13
N HIS A 79 -13.34 2.46 -8.29
CA HIS A 79 -12.58 2.06 -9.47
C HIS A 79 -12.04 0.63 -9.37
N ASN A 80 -11.86 0.11 -8.13
CA ASN A 80 -11.30 -1.23 -7.91
C ASN A 80 -12.16 -2.16 -7.04
N GLU A 81 -13.28 -1.71 -6.51
CA GLU A 81 -14.15 -2.52 -5.62
C GLU A 81 -14.62 -3.83 -6.27
N ARG A 82 -14.78 -3.86 -7.60
CA ARG A 82 -15.18 -5.06 -8.36
C ARG A 82 -14.04 -6.06 -8.54
N LEU A 83 -12.79 -5.61 -8.45
CA LEU A 83 -11.59 -6.44 -8.59
C LEU A 83 -11.21 -7.08 -7.27
N LEU A 84 -11.40 -6.36 -6.16
CA LEU A 84 -11.12 -6.84 -4.81
C LEU A 84 -12.30 -7.66 -4.30
N THR A 85 -12.21 -8.98 -4.46
CA THR A 85 -13.25 -9.89 -3.97
C THR A 85 -13.38 -9.80 -2.45
N PRO A 86 -14.56 -10.15 -1.86
CA PRO A 86 -14.73 -10.21 -0.41
C PRO A 86 -13.70 -11.13 0.27
N ALA A 87 -13.33 -12.24 -0.37
CA ALA A 87 -12.32 -13.15 0.16
C ALA A 87 -10.92 -12.52 0.20
N MET A 88 -10.53 -11.76 -0.83
CA MET A 88 -9.27 -11.02 -0.84
C MET A 88 -9.23 -9.97 0.27
N ARG A 89 -10.29 -9.20 0.43
CA ARG A 89 -10.39 -8.19 1.50
C ARG A 89 -10.28 -8.83 2.87
N LEU A 90 -11.02 -9.90 3.12
CA LEU A 90 -10.97 -10.63 4.39
C LEU A 90 -9.56 -11.13 4.70
N ALA A 91 -8.86 -11.68 3.70
CA ALA A 91 -7.48 -12.17 3.87
C ALA A 91 -6.49 -11.04 4.21
N VAL A 92 -6.60 -9.90 3.51
CA VAL A 92 -5.73 -8.74 3.76
C VAL A 92 -6.02 -8.12 5.12
N ASP A 93 -7.28 -7.96 5.49
CA ASP A 93 -7.68 -7.40 6.79
C ASP A 93 -7.27 -8.32 7.95
N ALA A 94 -7.36 -9.64 7.78
CA ALA A 94 -6.85 -10.60 8.76
C ALA A 94 -5.33 -10.50 8.93
N ALA A 95 -4.57 -10.41 7.82
CA ALA A 95 -3.11 -10.20 7.87
C ALA A 95 -2.74 -8.88 8.55
N LYS A 96 -3.44 -7.79 8.21
CA LYS A 96 -3.28 -6.48 8.86
C LYS A 96 -3.51 -6.58 10.37
N ALA A 97 -4.58 -7.24 10.80
CA ALA A 97 -4.91 -7.41 12.22
C ALA A 97 -3.81 -8.18 12.98
N VAL A 98 -3.24 -9.22 12.37
CA VAL A 98 -2.16 -10.02 12.97
C VAL A 98 -0.86 -9.21 13.11
N ILE A 99 -0.54 -8.36 12.12
CA ILE A 99 0.62 -7.46 12.15
C ILE A 99 0.42 -6.38 13.23
N VAL A 100 -0.73 -5.73 13.26
CA VAL A 100 -1.06 -4.69 14.25
C VAL A 100 -1.02 -5.25 15.68
N ALA A 101 -1.45 -6.49 15.86
CA ALA A 101 -1.37 -7.19 17.15
C ALA A 101 0.05 -7.64 17.51
N GLY A 102 1.06 -7.43 16.66
CA GLY A 102 2.45 -7.83 16.87
C GLY A 102 2.69 -9.35 16.81
N ARG A 103 1.70 -10.14 16.37
CA ARG A 103 1.82 -11.59 16.22
C ARG A 103 2.53 -12.02 14.95
N LEU A 104 2.54 -11.16 13.94
CA LEU A 104 3.34 -11.30 12.72
C LEU A 104 4.29 -10.10 12.63
N LYS A 105 5.59 -10.37 12.59
CA LYS A 105 6.61 -9.34 12.38
C LYS A 105 6.96 -9.28 10.89
N VAL A 106 6.79 -8.10 10.30
CA VAL A 106 7.26 -7.85 8.93
C VAL A 106 8.79 -7.76 8.97
N ILE A 107 9.44 -8.52 8.08
CA ILE A 107 10.90 -8.54 8.01
C ILE A 107 11.37 -7.27 7.32
N ASP A 108 12.28 -6.56 7.96
CA ASP A 108 13.00 -5.43 7.39
C ASP A 108 14.39 -5.89 6.95
N TYR A 109 14.59 -5.99 5.65
CA TYR A 109 15.86 -6.42 5.07
C TYR A 109 17.02 -5.49 5.48
N THR A 110 16.75 -4.20 5.65
CA THR A 110 17.78 -3.20 6.00
C THR A 110 18.36 -3.41 7.40
N VAL A 111 17.61 -4.09 8.27
CA VAL A 111 18.06 -4.40 9.65
C VAL A 111 18.80 -5.72 9.72
N GLY A 112 18.39 -6.72 8.93
CA GLY A 112 18.86 -8.10 9.06
C GLY A 112 19.72 -8.62 7.92
N ASN A 113 19.79 -7.94 6.77
CA ASN A 113 20.43 -8.39 5.52
C ASN A 113 20.01 -9.81 5.08
N ALA A 114 18.83 -10.26 5.46
CA ALA A 114 18.30 -11.57 5.12
C ALA A 114 16.84 -11.46 4.66
N CYS A 115 16.56 -12.08 3.51
CA CYS A 115 15.19 -12.42 3.10
C CYS A 115 14.93 -13.87 3.50
N GLN A 116 13.92 -14.11 4.31
CA GLN A 116 13.42 -15.45 4.66
C GLN A 116 12.15 -15.72 3.89
#